data_5146f775fa5ce37d7dcd2924de4de9ca
#
_entry.id   5146f775fa5ce37d7dcd2924de4de9ca
#
_cell.length_a   1.000
_cell.length_b   1.000
_cell.length_c   1.000
_cell.angle_alpha   90.00
_cell.angle_beta   90.00
_cell.angle_gamma   90.00
#
_symmetry.space_group_name_H-M   'P 1'
#
loop_
_entity.id
_entity.type
_entity.pdbx_description
1 polymer ?
#
loop_
_entity_poly.entity_id
_entity_poly.type
_entity_poly.pdbx_seq_one_letter_code
_entity_poly.pdbx_strand_id
1 'polypeptide(L)'
;MRHKELIEERGSSCARGVGLNGSIIMLVVVLAYYALNWLTPEYHEDFIYKFIIAGGLPDHQHPIHSIGDIIQSQVDHYYTFNGRSIVHFIVQLFTGILGKQVFNVVNIIVFAAFILLMRRNLTSRSGSSSSGFTIAVVLVMTLLLPRFKDTFLWMSGSINYLWSSTMVMAFLLLYEGRRQQPVDKSLVWILPFAFIAGWTHEGISMPLALSLVFFNLPTAMKSYRQQGPWMALVFLGGACMTALAPGIISRSGADQGLTVSSVGLKVITGFIIMGQLKVVYLALLSTIASWLIDRYKTTRIIRQNNYLLMAALLSCAIVFLCGVRSPRSAFGLELFAMIYLLRLLGAYVELIRPQAIRLCTIIMTIGLVAFYSLMLRHAIPTWQESQRLINQITQTHGGIIGTHEHQSGIFSNHIGTMLTLDSTASAVNFMPSGWARSIAATYHCDSLVFLPQTFLDDLKLHSEKYERFDLTTSLHFFVQHLDGDEAVGEIYYKLSSPDYSTLPLILRPIARRMHSYNLTSVFCNKWAVVTLYGKRYLIVKRDHDYDDRLLDIQIIHNNKEKQPI
;
A
#
# COMPACT_ATOMS: atom_id res chain seq x y z
N MET A 1 -62.82 0.71 -2.71
CA MET A 1 -61.82 0.20 -3.63
C MET A 1 -61.15 1.34 -4.47
N ARG A 2 -61.86 2.18 -5.16
CA ARG A 2 -61.29 3.27 -6.00
C ARG A 2 -60.36 4.27 -5.27
N HIS A 3 -60.49 4.48 -3.99
CA HIS A 3 -59.67 5.44 -3.25
C HIS A 3 -58.28 4.89 -2.86
N LYS A 4 -58.11 3.56 -2.77
CA LYS A 4 -56.82 2.90 -2.57
C LYS A 4 -55.98 2.85 -3.85
N GLU A 5 -56.61 2.61 -4.98
CA GLU A 5 -55.93 2.59 -6.28
C GLU A 5 -55.37 3.98 -6.66
N LEU A 6 -56.11 5.07 -6.35
CA LEU A 6 -55.63 6.45 -6.60
C LEU A 6 -54.46 6.87 -5.68
N ILE A 7 -54.31 6.25 -4.52
CA ILE A 7 -53.19 6.50 -3.61
C ILE A 7 -51.97 5.70 -4.06
N GLU A 8 -52.14 4.48 -4.55
CA GLU A 8 -51.05 3.66 -5.11
C GLU A 8 -50.54 4.22 -6.46
N GLU A 9 -51.41 4.70 -7.36
CA GLU A 9 -50.97 5.35 -8.60
C GLU A 9 -50.28 6.69 -8.36
N ARG A 10 -50.70 7.50 -7.39
CA ARG A 10 -49.95 8.72 -7.02
C ARG A 10 -48.62 8.45 -6.34
N GLY A 11 -48.50 7.34 -5.60
CA GLY A 11 -47.24 6.90 -4.99
C GLY A 11 -46.23 6.43 -6.02
N SER A 12 -46.67 5.76 -7.08
CA SER A 12 -45.76 5.24 -8.13
C SER A 12 -45.33 6.29 -9.16
N SER A 13 -46.13 7.31 -9.41
CA SER A 13 -45.85 8.39 -10.36
C SER A 13 -44.89 9.46 -9.81
N CYS A 14 -44.90 9.69 -8.49
CA CYS A 14 -44.04 10.71 -7.87
C CYS A 14 -42.58 10.25 -7.62
N ALA A 15 -42.30 8.96 -7.78
CA ALA A 15 -40.96 8.38 -7.53
C ALA A 15 -40.01 8.38 -8.75
N ARG A 16 -40.47 8.81 -9.92
CA ARG A 16 -39.62 8.94 -11.14
C ARG A 16 -39.03 10.34 -11.33
N GLY A 17 -38.80 11.07 -10.28
CA GLY A 17 -37.97 12.27 -10.35
C GLY A 17 -36.51 11.90 -10.60
N VAL A 18 -35.91 12.49 -11.64
CA VAL A 18 -34.54 12.36 -12.13
C VAL A 18 -33.52 12.39 -10.96
N GLY A 19 -33.36 11.27 -10.28
CA GLY A 19 -32.20 11.04 -9.41
C GLY A 19 -31.04 10.62 -10.31
N LEU A 20 -29.86 11.17 -10.10
CA LEU A 20 -28.63 10.73 -10.77
C LEU A 20 -28.57 9.19 -10.71
N ASN A 21 -28.55 8.55 -11.88
CA ASN A 21 -28.53 7.11 -11.98
C ASN A 21 -27.18 6.59 -11.45
N GLY A 22 -27.22 5.69 -10.48
CA GLY A 22 -26.00 5.12 -9.89
C GLY A 22 -25.08 4.43 -10.93
N SER A 23 -25.67 3.92 -12.02
CA SER A 23 -24.88 3.34 -13.11
C SER A 23 -24.07 4.40 -13.86
N ILE A 24 -24.58 5.62 -14.02
CA ILE A 24 -23.84 6.72 -14.66
C ILE A 24 -22.69 7.17 -13.75
N ILE A 25 -22.94 7.37 -12.44
CA ILE A 25 -21.90 7.72 -11.46
C ILE A 25 -20.81 6.65 -11.48
N MET A 26 -21.20 5.39 -11.43
CA MET A 26 -20.27 4.26 -11.45
C MET A 26 -19.45 4.24 -12.74
N LEU A 27 -20.07 4.43 -13.89
CA LEU A 27 -19.38 4.45 -15.20
C LEU A 27 -18.33 5.57 -15.25
N VAL A 28 -18.71 6.80 -14.86
CA VAL A 28 -17.78 7.95 -14.86
C VAL A 28 -16.60 7.70 -13.97
N VAL A 29 -16.82 7.19 -12.74
CA VAL A 29 -15.73 6.92 -11.81
C VAL A 29 -14.86 5.76 -12.28
N VAL A 30 -15.44 4.70 -12.82
CA VAL A 30 -14.69 3.56 -13.39
C VAL A 30 -13.80 4.01 -14.55
N LEU A 31 -14.28 4.89 -15.43
CA LEU A 31 -13.47 5.45 -16.51
C LEU A 31 -12.34 6.34 -15.99
N ALA A 32 -12.62 7.18 -14.99
CA ALA A 32 -11.59 8.00 -14.35
C ALA A 32 -10.55 7.14 -13.61
N TYR A 33 -11.00 6.09 -12.93
CA TYR A 33 -10.12 5.11 -12.30
C TYR A 33 -9.26 4.35 -13.31
N TYR A 34 -9.82 4.00 -14.49
CA TYR A 34 -9.06 3.41 -15.60
C TYR A 34 -7.94 4.33 -16.05
N ALA A 35 -8.26 5.60 -16.30
CA ALA A 35 -7.27 6.59 -16.71
C ALA A 35 -6.15 6.74 -15.65
N LEU A 36 -6.50 6.80 -14.37
CA LEU A 36 -5.52 6.83 -13.28
C LEU A 36 -4.66 5.57 -13.23
N ASN A 37 -5.26 4.40 -13.40
CA ASN A 37 -4.55 3.13 -13.39
C ASN A 37 -3.56 3.02 -14.57
N TRP A 38 -3.96 3.54 -15.75
CA TRP A 38 -3.10 3.64 -16.92
C TRP A 38 -1.93 4.61 -16.71
N LEU A 39 -2.19 5.77 -16.08
CA LEU A 39 -1.18 6.78 -15.78
C LEU A 39 -0.28 6.41 -14.57
N THR A 40 -0.62 5.38 -13.82
CA THR A 40 0.24 4.86 -12.74
C THR A 40 1.31 3.96 -13.33
N PRO A 41 2.61 4.30 -13.28
CA PRO A 41 3.68 3.44 -13.79
C PRO A 41 3.90 2.21 -12.91
N GLU A 42 4.67 1.26 -13.41
CA GLU A 42 5.29 0.24 -12.54
C GLU A 42 6.32 0.91 -11.65
N TYR A 43 6.39 0.53 -10.38
CA TYR A 43 7.38 1.06 -9.44
C TYR A 43 7.58 0.14 -8.23
N HIS A 44 8.63 0.39 -7.45
CA HIS A 44 8.99 -0.37 -6.26
C HIS A 44 9.11 -1.87 -6.53
N GLU A 45 8.37 -2.66 -5.76
CA GLU A 45 8.39 -4.11 -5.80
C GLU A 45 7.84 -4.70 -7.11
N ASP A 46 7.16 -3.92 -7.97
CA ASP A 46 6.72 -4.42 -9.28
C ASP A 46 7.92 -4.92 -10.11
N PHE A 47 9.07 -4.24 -10.03
CA PHE A 47 10.29 -4.68 -10.72
C PHE A 47 10.97 -5.88 -10.05
N ILE A 48 10.89 -6.00 -8.71
CA ILE A 48 11.42 -7.15 -7.97
C ILE A 48 10.68 -8.42 -8.36
N TYR A 49 9.35 -8.34 -8.43
CA TYR A 49 8.49 -9.47 -8.74
C TYR A 49 8.50 -9.92 -10.21
N LYS A 50 9.27 -9.27 -11.08
CA LYS A 50 9.57 -9.75 -12.43
C LYS A 50 10.55 -10.93 -12.44
N PHE A 51 11.21 -11.20 -11.32
CA PHE A 51 12.26 -12.21 -11.16
C PHE A 51 11.86 -13.27 -10.15
N ILE A 52 12.48 -14.44 -10.25
CA ILE A 52 12.35 -15.49 -9.25
C ILE A 52 12.95 -14.99 -7.94
N ILE A 53 12.25 -15.18 -6.85
CA ILE A 53 12.80 -14.90 -5.52
C ILE A 53 13.57 -16.14 -5.06
N ALA A 54 14.85 -15.96 -4.76
CA ALA A 54 15.74 -16.99 -4.26
C ALA A 54 16.50 -16.48 -3.03
N GLY A 55 16.44 -17.21 -1.91
CA GLY A 55 17.03 -16.76 -0.64
C GLY A 55 16.44 -15.46 -0.11
N GLY A 56 15.19 -15.15 -0.46
CA GLY A 56 14.51 -13.90 -0.08
C GLY A 56 14.87 -12.68 -0.93
N LEU A 57 15.67 -12.83 -1.96
CA LEU A 57 16.10 -11.76 -2.88
C LEU A 57 15.73 -12.09 -4.33
N PRO A 58 15.55 -11.08 -5.21
CA PRO A 58 15.31 -11.33 -6.63
C PRO A 58 16.57 -11.88 -7.30
N ASP A 59 16.42 -13.01 -8.00
CA ASP A 59 17.45 -13.56 -8.86
C ASP A 59 17.36 -12.92 -10.24
N HIS A 60 18.15 -11.87 -10.47
CA HIS A 60 18.11 -11.08 -11.69
C HIS A 60 18.53 -11.82 -12.96
N GLN A 61 19.08 -13.04 -12.84
CA GLN A 61 19.43 -13.89 -13.98
C GLN A 61 18.24 -14.75 -14.45
N HIS A 62 17.23 -14.91 -13.59
CA HIS A 62 16.08 -15.76 -13.86
C HIS A 62 14.77 -14.96 -13.81
N PRO A 63 14.40 -14.25 -14.89
CA PRO A 63 13.09 -13.60 -15.00
C PRO A 63 11.97 -14.64 -15.06
N ILE A 64 10.78 -14.25 -14.61
CA ILE A 64 9.60 -15.10 -14.61
C ILE A 64 9.00 -15.16 -16.01
N HIS A 65 8.90 -16.36 -16.56
CA HIS A 65 8.30 -16.64 -17.88
C HIS A 65 7.20 -17.69 -17.84
N SER A 66 7.08 -18.45 -16.75
CA SER A 66 6.13 -19.54 -16.64
C SER A 66 5.43 -19.59 -15.27
N ILE A 67 4.30 -20.31 -15.21
CA ILE A 67 3.64 -20.60 -13.93
C ILE A 67 4.55 -21.43 -13.01
N GLY A 68 5.41 -22.29 -13.57
CA GLY A 68 6.41 -23.05 -12.81
C GLY A 68 7.39 -22.14 -12.06
N ASP A 69 7.88 -21.09 -12.73
CA ASP A 69 8.79 -20.11 -12.13
C ASP A 69 8.10 -19.36 -10.97
N ILE A 70 6.81 -19.00 -11.16
CA ILE A 70 6.02 -18.37 -10.10
C ILE A 70 5.90 -19.30 -8.89
N ILE A 71 5.56 -20.57 -9.10
CA ILE A 71 5.42 -21.53 -8.00
C ILE A 71 6.74 -21.69 -7.26
N GLN A 72 7.86 -21.87 -7.97
CA GLN A 72 9.20 -21.96 -7.38
C GLN A 72 9.50 -20.72 -6.55
N SER A 73 9.29 -19.52 -7.12
CA SER A 73 9.50 -18.24 -6.45
C SER A 73 8.63 -18.11 -5.19
N GLN A 74 7.36 -18.51 -5.25
CA GLN A 74 6.45 -18.40 -4.11
C GLN A 74 6.76 -19.39 -2.98
N VAL A 75 7.30 -20.55 -3.29
CA VAL A 75 7.79 -21.50 -2.27
C VAL A 75 8.94 -20.87 -1.48
N ASP A 76 9.96 -20.33 -2.16
CA ASP A 76 11.07 -19.67 -1.48
C ASP A 76 10.61 -18.43 -0.70
N HIS A 77 9.79 -17.59 -1.33
CA HIS A 77 9.26 -16.38 -0.72
C HIS A 77 8.44 -16.64 0.57
N TYR A 78 7.71 -17.75 0.61
CA TYR A 78 6.94 -18.18 1.78
C TYR A 78 7.84 -18.51 2.98
N TYR A 79 8.96 -19.17 2.73
CA TYR A 79 9.90 -19.54 3.79
C TYR A 79 10.84 -18.40 4.22
N THR A 80 11.16 -17.49 3.30
CA THR A 80 12.19 -16.47 3.53
C THR A 80 11.64 -15.09 3.85
N PHE A 81 10.44 -14.74 3.35
CA PHE A 81 9.98 -13.35 3.41
C PHE A 81 8.53 -13.16 3.86
N ASN A 82 7.53 -13.81 3.21
CA ASN A 82 6.13 -13.42 3.38
C ASN A 82 5.16 -14.56 3.05
N GLY A 83 4.13 -14.73 3.88
CA GLY A 83 3.12 -15.79 3.71
C GLY A 83 1.98 -15.50 2.72
N ARG A 84 1.96 -14.33 2.04
CA ARG A 84 0.90 -13.93 1.11
C ARG A 84 1.03 -14.59 -0.26
N SER A 85 1.25 -15.90 -0.32
CA SER A 85 1.61 -16.60 -1.57
C SER A 85 0.55 -16.45 -2.66
N ILE A 86 -0.75 -16.47 -2.33
CA ILE A 86 -1.83 -16.26 -3.31
C ILE A 86 -1.72 -14.87 -3.94
N VAL A 87 -1.49 -13.85 -3.13
CA VAL A 87 -1.39 -12.46 -3.58
C VAL A 87 -0.15 -12.26 -4.44
N HIS A 88 1.01 -12.73 -3.96
CA HIS A 88 2.27 -12.57 -4.69
C HIS A 88 2.34 -13.46 -5.94
N PHE A 89 1.65 -14.60 -5.95
CA PHE A 89 1.45 -15.38 -7.17
C PHE A 89 0.74 -14.51 -8.24
N ILE A 90 -0.34 -13.81 -7.85
CA ILE A 90 -1.07 -12.93 -8.76
C ILE A 90 -0.17 -11.74 -9.18
N VAL A 91 0.60 -11.16 -8.24
CA VAL A 91 1.56 -10.07 -8.58
C VAL A 91 2.53 -10.56 -9.64
N GLN A 92 3.20 -11.69 -9.44
CA GLN A 92 4.18 -12.24 -10.38
C GLN A 92 3.54 -12.66 -11.71
N LEU A 93 2.29 -13.10 -11.71
CA LEU A 93 1.54 -13.38 -12.93
C LEU A 93 1.42 -12.14 -13.81
N PHE A 94 1.12 -10.97 -13.22
CA PHE A 94 1.01 -9.73 -13.97
C PHE A 94 2.37 -9.09 -14.25
N THR A 95 3.31 -9.08 -13.31
CA THR A 95 4.62 -8.45 -13.52
C THR A 95 5.51 -9.23 -14.49
N GLY A 96 5.44 -10.58 -14.46
CA GLY A 96 6.29 -11.44 -15.27
C GLY A 96 5.66 -11.92 -16.58
N ILE A 97 4.36 -12.24 -16.59
CA ILE A 97 3.74 -12.94 -17.73
C ILE A 97 2.73 -12.09 -18.49
N LEU A 98 1.72 -11.52 -17.81
CA LEU A 98 0.58 -10.84 -18.46
C LEU A 98 0.83 -9.36 -18.77
N GLY A 99 1.69 -8.72 -18.02
CA GLY A 99 2.04 -7.31 -18.18
C GLY A 99 1.04 -6.32 -17.56
N LYS A 100 1.51 -5.07 -17.43
CA LYS A 100 0.78 -3.96 -16.79
C LYS A 100 -0.53 -3.60 -17.51
N GLN A 101 -0.60 -3.76 -18.82
CA GLN A 101 -1.81 -3.40 -19.59
C GLN A 101 -2.98 -4.32 -19.27
N VAL A 102 -2.72 -5.64 -19.20
CA VAL A 102 -3.74 -6.62 -18.80
C VAL A 102 -4.15 -6.40 -17.35
N PHE A 103 -3.19 -6.13 -16.46
CA PHE A 103 -3.48 -5.74 -15.09
C PHE A 103 -4.43 -4.54 -15.02
N ASN A 104 -4.19 -3.46 -15.78
CA ASN A 104 -5.03 -2.26 -15.76
C ASN A 104 -6.50 -2.59 -16.04
N VAL A 105 -6.77 -3.47 -17.01
CA VAL A 105 -8.15 -3.88 -17.36
C VAL A 105 -8.76 -4.73 -16.24
N VAL A 106 -8.02 -5.72 -15.73
CA VAL A 106 -8.53 -6.60 -14.68
C VAL A 106 -8.72 -5.83 -13.36
N ASN A 107 -7.83 -4.90 -13.03
CA ASN A 107 -7.93 -4.10 -11.81
C ASN A 107 -9.19 -3.23 -11.77
N ILE A 108 -9.66 -2.75 -12.93
CA ILE A 108 -10.95 -2.04 -13.04
C ILE A 108 -12.11 -2.95 -12.68
N ILE A 109 -12.10 -4.19 -13.18
CA ILE A 109 -13.14 -5.17 -12.90
C ILE A 109 -13.19 -5.45 -11.40
N VAL A 110 -12.02 -5.64 -10.77
CA VAL A 110 -11.92 -5.86 -9.33
C VAL A 110 -12.37 -4.63 -8.53
N PHE A 111 -11.99 -3.42 -8.97
CA PHE A 111 -12.47 -2.18 -8.34
C PHE A 111 -13.99 -2.06 -8.41
N ALA A 112 -14.58 -2.30 -9.59
CA ALA A 112 -16.03 -2.31 -9.74
C ALA A 112 -16.71 -3.36 -8.87
N ALA A 113 -16.16 -4.57 -8.80
CA ALA A 113 -16.64 -5.64 -7.92
C ALA A 113 -16.57 -5.23 -6.45
N PHE A 114 -15.46 -4.62 -6.01
CA PHE A 114 -15.29 -4.10 -4.65
C PHE A 114 -16.42 -3.10 -4.30
N ILE A 115 -16.65 -2.10 -5.17
CA ILE A 115 -17.70 -1.08 -4.97
C ILE A 115 -19.09 -1.74 -4.87
N LEU A 116 -19.40 -2.70 -5.75
CA LEU A 116 -20.67 -3.41 -5.75
C LEU A 116 -20.87 -4.29 -4.50
N LEU A 117 -19.82 -4.98 -4.04
CA LEU A 117 -19.85 -5.75 -2.81
C LEU A 117 -20.01 -4.84 -1.57
N MET A 118 -19.29 -3.72 -1.55
CA MET A 118 -19.44 -2.72 -0.46
C MET A 118 -20.86 -2.13 -0.44
N ARG A 119 -21.42 -1.81 -1.60
CA ARG A 119 -22.79 -1.32 -1.71
C ARG A 119 -23.82 -2.26 -1.07
N ARG A 120 -23.63 -3.57 -1.15
CA ARG A 120 -24.52 -4.56 -0.50
C ARG A 120 -24.60 -4.38 1.00
N ASN A 121 -23.55 -3.89 1.65
CA ASN A 121 -23.57 -3.60 3.09
C ASN A 121 -24.48 -2.41 3.45
N LEU A 122 -24.64 -1.46 2.53
CA LEU A 122 -25.57 -0.33 2.71
C LEU A 122 -27.02 -0.71 2.38
N THR A 123 -27.24 -1.58 1.39
CA THR A 123 -28.59 -1.88 0.85
C THR A 123 -29.26 -3.12 1.45
N SER A 124 -28.54 -3.97 2.16
CA SER A 124 -29.05 -5.28 2.60
C SER A 124 -30.24 -5.24 3.59
N ARG A 125 -30.60 -4.07 4.09
CA ARG A 125 -31.67 -3.91 5.11
C ARG A 125 -32.67 -2.80 4.83
N SER A 126 -32.43 -1.96 3.82
CA SER A 126 -33.32 -0.86 3.45
C SER A 126 -33.66 -0.97 1.96
N GLY A 127 -34.85 -1.44 1.67
CA GLY A 127 -35.31 -1.70 0.28
C GLY A 127 -35.53 -0.46 -0.58
N SER A 128 -35.17 0.75 -0.14
CA SER A 128 -35.65 2.00 -0.76
C SER A 128 -34.59 3.08 -1.01
N SER A 129 -33.30 2.87 -0.79
CA SER A 129 -32.36 3.96 -1.04
C SER A 129 -32.03 4.11 -2.53
N SER A 130 -31.96 5.36 -3.01
CA SER A 130 -31.56 5.71 -4.37
C SER A 130 -30.24 5.05 -4.76
N SER A 131 -30.21 4.40 -5.92
CA SER A 131 -29.00 3.76 -6.47
C SER A 131 -27.82 4.75 -6.57
N GLY A 132 -28.08 6.00 -6.95
CA GLY A 132 -27.05 7.04 -7.01
C GLY A 132 -26.45 7.37 -5.64
N PHE A 133 -27.29 7.51 -4.62
CA PHE A 133 -26.82 7.79 -3.27
C PHE A 133 -25.90 6.69 -2.74
N THR A 134 -26.35 5.43 -2.85
CA THR A 134 -25.57 4.30 -2.32
C THR A 134 -24.22 4.13 -2.99
N ILE A 135 -24.15 4.32 -4.31
CA ILE A 135 -22.89 4.28 -5.06
C ILE A 135 -21.99 5.47 -4.66
N ALA A 136 -22.53 6.69 -4.60
CA ALA A 136 -21.75 7.88 -4.24
C ALA A 136 -21.15 7.76 -2.82
N VAL A 137 -21.93 7.29 -1.84
CA VAL A 137 -21.45 7.05 -0.46
C VAL A 137 -20.30 6.06 -0.45
N VAL A 138 -20.44 4.91 -1.12
CA VAL A 138 -19.40 3.87 -1.16
C VAL A 138 -18.13 4.41 -1.83
N LEU A 139 -18.25 5.13 -2.94
CA LEU A 139 -17.11 5.72 -3.63
C LEU A 139 -16.37 6.75 -2.76
N VAL A 140 -17.10 7.65 -2.10
CA VAL A 140 -16.51 8.63 -1.17
C VAL A 140 -15.80 7.91 -0.01
N MET A 141 -16.44 6.90 0.60
CA MET A 141 -15.81 6.14 1.68
C MET A 141 -14.56 5.39 1.23
N THR A 142 -14.55 4.87 -0.01
CA THR A 142 -13.38 4.20 -0.59
C THR A 142 -12.18 5.15 -0.72
N LEU A 143 -12.41 6.42 -1.07
CA LEU A 143 -11.35 7.43 -1.14
C LEU A 143 -10.79 7.84 0.22
N LEU A 144 -11.52 7.59 1.31
CA LEU A 144 -11.05 7.84 2.67
C LEU A 144 -10.15 6.73 3.20
N LEU A 145 -10.12 5.55 2.56
CA LEU A 145 -9.24 4.46 2.94
C LEU A 145 -7.75 4.87 2.83
N PRO A 146 -6.87 4.32 3.68
CA PRO A 146 -5.51 4.83 3.82
C PRO A 146 -4.70 4.62 2.53
N ARG A 147 -3.99 5.68 2.12
CA ARG A 147 -3.07 5.66 0.97
C ARG A 147 -3.70 5.05 -0.30
N PHE A 148 -4.81 5.63 -0.74
CA PHE A 148 -5.60 5.16 -1.89
C PHE A 148 -4.74 4.81 -3.12
N LYS A 149 -3.75 5.63 -3.44
CA LYS A 149 -2.78 5.38 -4.50
C LYS A 149 -2.07 4.03 -4.33
N ASP A 150 -1.51 3.79 -3.13
CA ASP A 150 -0.71 2.58 -2.86
C ASP A 150 -1.57 1.33 -2.71
N THR A 151 -2.84 1.48 -2.36
CA THR A 151 -3.74 0.37 -2.07
C THR A 151 -4.72 0.05 -3.19
N PHE A 152 -4.91 0.97 -4.16
CA PHE A 152 -5.85 0.80 -5.27
C PHE A 152 -5.23 0.93 -6.66
N LEU A 153 -4.17 1.74 -6.84
CA LEU A 153 -3.60 2.02 -8.16
C LEU A 153 -2.27 1.33 -8.42
N TRP A 154 -1.38 1.28 -7.44
CA TRP A 154 -0.11 0.58 -7.56
C TRP A 154 -0.33 -0.93 -7.72
N MET A 155 0.28 -1.57 -8.73
CA MET A 155 -0.01 -2.95 -9.11
C MET A 155 0.18 -3.92 -7.94
N SER A 156 1.37 -4.02 -7.38
CA SER A 156 1.63 -4.89 -6.22
C SER A 156 0.76 -4.51 -5.02
N GLY A 157 0.56 -3.21 -4.78
CA GLY A 157 -0.26 -2.73 -3.66
C GLY A 157 -1.74 -3.01 -3.85
N SER A 158 -2.32 -2.78 -5.04
CA SER A 158 -3.74 -3.05 -5.27
C SER A 158 -4.07 -4.53 -5.16
N ILE A 159 -3.21 -5.42 -5.64
CA ILE A 159 -3.39 -6.86 -5.47
C ILE A 159 -3.33 -7.24 -3.97
N ASN A 160 -2.41 -6.62 -3.22
CA ASN A 160 -2.31 -6.86 -1.77
C ASN A 160 -3.52 -6.34 -0.97
N TYR A 161 -4.12 -5.20 -1.35
CA TYR A 161 -5.17 -4.56 -0.56
C TYR A 161 -6.54 -4.61 -1.21
N LEU A 162 -6.72 -4.06 -2.42
CA LEU A 162 -8.01 -4.03 -3.11
C LEU A 162 -8.50 -5.45 -3.45
N TRP A 163 -7.65 -6.28 -4.09
CA TRP A 163 -8.04 -7.62 -4.50
C TRP A 163 -8.29 -8.53 -3.30
N SER A 164 -7.39 -8.50 -2.30
CA SER A 164 -7.58 -9.24 -1.05
C SER A 164 -8.86 -8.86 -0.34
N SER A 165 -9.14 -7.55 -0.24
CA SER A 165 -10.39 -7.06 0.36
C SER A 165 -11.62 -7.49 -0.43
N THR A 166 -11.53 -7.50 -1.75
CA THR A 166 -12.65 -7.95 -2.62
C THR A 166 -12.94 -9.42 -2.40
N MET A 167 -11.91 -10.28 -2.33
CA MET A 167 -12.06 -11.72 -2.03
C MET A 167 -12.62 -11.95 -0.62
N VAL A 168 -12.08 -11.25 0.39
CA VAL A 168 -12.56 -11.37 1.77
C VAL A 168 -14.00 -10.86 1.91
N MET A 169 -14.36 -9.78 1.22
CA MET A 169 -15.74 -9.26 1.19
C MET A 169 -16.71 -10.22 0.51
N ALA A 170 -16.32 -10.82 -0.62
CA ALA A 170 -17.14 -11.83 -1.29
C ALA A 170 -17.35 -13.05 -0.38
N PHE A 171 -16.29 -13.50 0.30
CA PHE A 171 -16.39 -14.55 1.32
C PHE A 171 -17.34 -14.15 2.47
N LEU A 172 -17.20 -12.95 3.02
CA LEU A 172 -18.01 -12.48 4.14
C LEU A 172 -19.50 -12.45 3.79
N LEU A 173 -19.86 -11.94 2.61
CA LEU A 173 -21.26 -11.91 2.17
C LEU A 173 -21.79 -13.33 1.92
N LEU A 174 -20.99 -14.21 1.36
CA LEU A 174 -21.33 -15.62 1.19
C LEU A 174 -21.51 -16.31 2.54
N TYR A 175 -20.60 -16.09 3.48
CA TYR A 175 -20.67 -16.57 4.85
C TYR A 175 -21.96 -16.11 5.54
N GLU A 176 -22.30 -14.84 5.50
CA GLU A 176 -23.52 -14.30 6.12
C GLU A 176 -24.79 -14.90 5.53
N GLY A 177 -24.80 -15.11 4.22
CA GLY A 177 -25.96 -15.71 3.55
C GLY A 177 -26.13 -17.19 3.84
N ARG A 178 -25.06 -17.91 4.21
CA ARG A 178 -25.06 -19.36 4.32
C ARG A 178 -24.80 -19.92 5.72
N ARG A 179 -24.33 -19.12 6.66
CA ARG A 179 -23.85 -19.60 7.97
C ARG A 179 -24.86 -20.44 8.77
N GLN A 180 -26.15 -20.21 8.58
CA GLN A 180 -27.24 -20.93 9.26
C GLN A 180 -27.85 -22.04 8.39
N GLN A 181 -27.43 -22.16 7.13
CA GLN A 181 -27.95 -23.19 6.24
C GLN A 181 -27.34 -24.55 6.61
N PRO A 182 -28.08 -25.65 6.39
CA PRO A 182 -27.54 -26.98 6.59
C PRO A 182 -26.38 -27.25 5.62
N VAL A 183 -25.52 -28.17 6.02
CA VAL A 183 -24.42 -28.67 5.17
C VAL A 183 -25.01 -29.32 3.93
N ASP A 184 -24.57 -28.86 2.75
CA ASP A 184 -24.97 -29.37 1.45
C ASP A 184 -23.77 -29.50 0.48
N LYS A 185 -24.01 -29.96 -0.73
CA LYS A 185 -22.98 -30.17 -1.75
C LYS A 185 -22.27 -28.88 -2.18
N SER A 186 -22.85 -27.70 -1.93
CA SER A 186 -22.23 -26.43 -2.31
C SER A 186 -20.93 -26.15 -1.54
N LEU A 187 -20.75 -26.76 -0.36
CA LEU A 187 -19.51 -26.63 0.41
C LEU A 187 -18.26 -27.06 -0.36
N VAL A 188 -18.39 -27.99 -1.31
CA VAL A 188 -17.26 -28.43 -2.15
C VAL A 188 -16.59 -27.25 -2.87
N TRP A 189 -17.35 -26.22 -3.26
CA TRP A 189 -16.83 -25.02 -3.91
C TRP A 189 -16.59 -23.86 -2.94
N ILE A 190 -17.38 -23.79 -1.88
CA ILE A 190 -17.30 -22.71 -0.90
C ILE A 190 -16.04 -22.83 -0.04
N LEU A 191 -15.68 -24.04 0.40
CA LEU A 191 -14.53 -24.22 1.29
C LEU A 191 -13.19 -23.91 0.60
N PRO A 192 -12.89 -24.33 -0.64
CA PRO A 192 -11.69 -23.89 -1.35
C PRO A 192 -11.63 -22.37 -1.51
N PHE A 193 -12.75 -21.73 -1.84
CA PHE A 193 -12.81 -20.27 -1.93
C PHE A 193 -12.57 -19.61 -0.56
N ALA A 194 -13.15 -20.14 0.52
CA ALA A 194 -12.93 -19.65 1.88
C ALA A 194 -11.44 -19.75 2.26
N PHE A 195 -10.78 -20.87 1.94
CA PHE A 195 -9.35 -21.06 2.18
C PHE A 195 -8.51 -20.03 1.41
N ILE A 196 -8.76 -19.88 0.11
CA ILE A 196 -8.04 -18.91 -0.74
C ILE A 196 -8.25 -17.48 -0.22
N ALA A 197 -9.50 -17.09 0.09
CA ALA A 197 -9.80 -15.77 0.64
C ALA A 197 -9.10 -15.52 1.99
N GLY A 198 -8.99 -16.54 2.83
CA GLY A 198 -8.20 -16.50 4.06
C GLY A 198 -6.70 -16.32 3.80
N TRP A 199 -6.16 -16.99 2.78
CA TRP A 199 -4.73 -16.99 2.43
C TRP A 199 -4.33 -15.77 1.58
N THR A 200 -4.93 -14.60 1.82
CA THR A 200 -4.62 -13.37 1.07
C THR A 200 -3.74 -12.41 1.85
N HIS A 201 -4.26 -11.81 2.91
CA HIS A 201 -3.57 -10.74 3.64
C HIS A 201 -3.80 -10.86 5.14
N GLU A 202 -2.73 -11.10 5.93
CA GLU A 202 -2.82 -11.34 7.37
C GLU A 202 -3.50 -10.22 8.16
N GLY A 203 -3.28 -8.95 7.80
CA GLY A 203 -3.90 -7.80 8.46
C GLY A 203 -5.40 -7.64 8.19
N ILE A 204 -5.97 -8.38 7.22
CA ILE A 204 -7.39 -8.40 6.88
C ILE A 204 -8.00 -9.75 7.26
N SER A 205 -7.43 -10.86 6.79
CA SER A 205 -8.04 -12.18 6.96
C SER A 205 -7.92 -12.72 8.39
N MET A 206 -6.78 -12.56 9.07
CA MET A 206 -6.59 -13.12 10.41
C MET A 206 -7.54 -12.50 11.46
N PRO A 207 -7.67 -11.15 11.59
CA PRO A 207 -8.64 -10.55 12.50
C PRO A 207 -10.07 -11.01 12.26
N LEU A 208 -10.48 -11.08 10.99
CA LEU A 208 -11.81 -11.57 10.64
C LEU A 208 -11.97 -13.05 10.98
N ALA A 209 -11.01 -13.90 10.66
CA ALA A 209 -11.04 -15.33 10.92
C ALA A 209 -11.20 -15.64 12.41
N LEU A 210 -10.35 -15.03 13.26
CA LEU A 210 -10.42 -15.18 14.70
C LEU A 210 -11.79 -14.72 15.24
N SER A 211 -12.30 -13.62 14.73
CA SER A 211 -13.59 -13.09 15.11
C SER A 211 -14.74 -14.04 14.71
N LEU A 212 -14.74 -14.53 13.46
CA LEU A 212 -15.76 -15.47 13.00
C LEU A 212 -15.73 -16.78 13.79
N VAL A 213 -14.56 -17.34 14.07
CA VAL A 213 -14.43 -18.56 14.88
C VAL A 213 -14.93 -18.32 16.30
N PHE A 214 -14.53 -17.22 16.93
CA PHE A 214 -14.99 -16.89 18.28
C PHE A 214 -16.51 -16.84 18.39
N PHE A 215 -17.18 -16.16 17.47
CA PHE A 215 -18.66 -16.06 17.49
C PHE A 215 -19.38 -17.31 16.99
N ASN A 216 -18.68 -18.23 16.29
CA ASN A 216 -19.25 -19.52 15.87
C ASN A 216 -18.98 -20.65 16.85
N LEU A 217 -17.99 -20.54 17.73
CA LEU A 217 -17.61 -21.63 18.64
C LEU A 217 -18.78 -22.19 19.44
N PRO A 218 -19.66 -21.35 20.07
CA PRO A 218 -20.82 -21.84 20.78
C PRO A 218 -21.85 -22.56 19.87
N THR A 219 -21.92 -22.16 18.61
CA THR A 219 -22.83 -22.75 17.62
C THR A 219 -22.26 -24.06 17.07
N ALA A 220 -20.93 -24.10 16.83
CA ALA A 220 -20.24 -25.31 16.37
C ALA A 220 -20.39 -26.47 17.35
N MET A 221 -20.33 -26.18 18.64
CA MET A 221 -20.55 -27.20 19.70
C MET A 221 -21.98 -27.74 19.70
N LYS A 222 -22.97 -26.96 19.21
CA LYS A 222 -24.38 -27.34 19.18
C LYS A 222 -24.87 -27.82 17.82
N SER A 223 -24.25 -27.38 16.72
CA SER A 223 -24.74 -27.62 15.36
C SER A 223 -23.64 -27.67 14.31
N TYR A 224 -22.85 -28.78 14.31
CA TYR A 224 -21.92 -29.12 13.23
C TYR A 224 -22.62 -29.35 11.87
N ARG A 225 -23.96 -29.40 11.87
CA ARG A 225 -24.78 -29.57 10.66
C ARG A 225 -24.95 -28.27 9.86
N GLN A 226 -24.50 -27.13 10.38
CA GLN A 226 -24.56 -25.83 9.68
C GLN A 226 -23.25 -25.56 8.93
N GLN A 227 -23.34 -24.78 7.84
CA GLN A 227 -22.19 -24.42 7.01
C GLN A 227 -21.23 -23.44 7.70
N GLY A 228 -21.76 -22.52 8.54
CA GLY A 228 -20.98 -21.44 9.14
C GLY A 228 -19.70 -21.85 9.87
N PRO A 229 -19.73 -22.83 10.78
CA PRO A 229 -18.54 -23.30 11.47
C PRO A 229 -17.44 -23.81 10.51
N TRP A 230 -17.82 -24.57 9.50
CA TRP A 230 -16.86 -25.11 8.50
C TRP A 230 -16.24 -24.01 7.67
N MET A 231 -17.05 -23.06 7.21
CA MET A 231 -16.56 -21.89 6.45
C MET A 231 -15.59 -21.06 7.29
N ALA A 232 -15.91 -20.80 8.56
CA ALA A 232 -15.04 -20.02 9.46
C ALA A 232 -13.72 -20.75 9.75
N LEU A 233 -13.75 -22.06 10.00
CA LEU A 233 -12.54 -22.87 10.28
C LEU A 233 -11.63 -22.95 9.05
N VAL A 234 -12.17 -23.18 7.87
CA VAL A 234 -11.38 -23.26 6.64
C VAL A 234 -10.81 -21.90 6.26
N PHE A 235 -11.58 -20.83 6.46
CA PHE A 235 -11.06 -19.46 6.28
C PHE A 235 -9.93 -19.14 7.28
N LEU A 236 -10.04 -19.60 8.53
CA LEU A 236 -8.95 -19.49 9.52
C LEU A 236 -7.73 -20.29 9.07
N GLY A 237 -7.91 -21.49 8.53
CA GLY A 237 -6.80 -22.29 7.96
C GLY A 237 -6.02 -21.51 6.91
N GLY A 238 -6.72 -20.86 5.96
CA GLY A 238 -6.09 -19.97 4.99
C GLY A 238 -5.38 -18.76 5.64
N ALA A 239 -6.01 -18.11 6.63
CA ALA A 239 -5.41 -17.00 7.34
C ALA A 239 -4.14 -17.40 8.13
N CYS A 240 -4.12 -18.60 8.69
CA CYS A 240 -2.93 -19.17 9.33
C CYS A 240 -1.78 -19.39 8.34
N MET A 241 -2.05 -19.83 7.10
CA MET A 241 -1.03 -19.94 6.07
C MET A 241 -0.31 -18.61 5.82
N THR A 242 -1.03 -17.48 5.92
CA THR A 242 -0.42 -16.16 5.76
C THR A 242 0.34 -15.74 7.02
N ALA A 243 -0.34 -15.76 8.17
CA ALA A 243 0.19 -15.13 9.40
C ALA A 243 1.29 -15.96 10.08
N LEU A 244 1.29 -17.29 9.93
CA LEU A 244 2.26 -18.19 10.54
C LEU A 244 3.35 -18.65 9.56
N ALA A 245 3.49 -17.99 8.41
CA ALA A 245 4.53 -18.31 7.45
C ALA A 245 5.93 -18.15 8.09
N PRO A 246 6.86 -19.11 7.86
CA PRO A 246 8.21 -19.02 8.41
C PRO A 246 8.91 -17.71 8.11
N GLY A 247 8.75 -17.17 6.90
CA GLY A 247 9.32 -15.89 6.49
C GLY A 247 8.79 -14.69 7.29
N ILE A 248 7.52 -14.70 7.75
CA ILE A 248 6.99 -13.66 8.64
C ILE A 248 7.58 -13.83 10.05
N ILE A 249 7.65 -15.06 10.55
CA ILE A 249 8.17 -15.34 11.88
C ILE A 249 9.64 -14.95 11.97
N SER A 250 10.47 -15.31 10.99
CA SER A 250 11.89 -14.96 10.95
C SER A 250 12.11 -13.44 10.93
N ARG A 251 11.33 -12.69 10.16
CA ARG A 251 11.42 -11.22 10.12
C ARG A 251 10.92 -10.53 11.40
N SER A 252 9.94 -11.11 12.07
CA SER A 252 9.35 -10.51 13.26
C SER A 252 10.13 -10.79 14.54
N GLY A 253 10.94 -11.85 14.58
CA GLY A 253 11.54 -12.39 15.80
C GLY A 253 13.06 -12.37 15.86
N ALA A 254 13.73 -12.21 14.73
CA ALA A 254 15.12 -12.65 14.68
C ALA A 254 16.12 -11.74 15.41
N ASP A 255 15.95 -10.42 15.48
CA ASP A 255 17.07 -9.57 15.93
C ASP A 255 16.72 -8.36 16.83
N GLN A 256 15.48 -8.18 17.20
CA GLN A 256 15.12 -7.09 18.11
C GLN A 256 14.45 -7.65 19.36
N GLY A 257 15.26 -8.02 20.33
CA GLY A 257 14.76 -8.32 21.67
C GLY A 257 13.75 -7.26 22.10
N LEU A 258 12.69 -7.66 22.82
CA LEU A 258 11.69 -6.75 23.41
C LEU A 258 12.38 -5.81 24.40
N THR A 259 13.03 -4.77 23.90
CA THR A 259 13.56 -3.70 24.73
C THR A 259 12.47 -2.68 25.00
N VAL A 260 12.51 -2.03 26.15
CA VAL A 260 11.53 -0.97 26.52
C VAL A 260 11.48 0.14 25.46
N SER A 261 12.61 0.47 24.85
CA SER A 261 12.70 1.44 23.76
C SER A 261 11.98 0.96 22.48
N SER A 262 12.09 -0.32 22.13
CA SER A 262 11.40 -0.87 20.95
C SER A 262 9.88 -0.93 21.13
N VAL A 263 9.40 -1.25 22.34
CA VAL A 263 7.97 -1.23 22.69
C VAL A 263 7.44 0.21 22.66
N GLY A 264 8.18 1.16 23.26
CA GLY A 264 7.82 2.58 23.23
C GLY A 264 7.68 3.11 21.81
N LEU A 265 8.62 2.80 20.92
CA LEU A 265 8.57 3.21 19.53
C LEU A 265 7.36 2.61 18.78
N LYS A 266 7.04 1.33 19.02
CA LYS A 266 5.85 0.68 18.43
C LYS A 266 4.56 1.37 18.87
N VAL A 267 4.43 1.70 20.13
CA VAL A 267 3.26 2.39 20.68
C VAL A 267 3.13 3.79 20.07
N ILE A 268 4.21 4.58 20.02
CA ILE A 268 4.20 5.92 19.42
C ILE A 268 3.81 5.84 17.95
N THR A 269 4.42 4.94 17.19
CA THR A 269 4.09 4.73 15.77
C THR A 269 2.64 4.31 15.59
N GLY A 270 2.12 3.44 16.45
CA GLY A 270 0.71 3.05 16.48
C GLY A 270 -0.21 4.25 16.65
N PHE A 271 0.06 5.16 17.59
CA PHE A 271 -0.72 6.38 17.78
C PHE A 271 -0.64 7.34 16.58
N ILE A 272 0.53 7.50 15.96
CA ILE A 272 0.68 8.30 14.74
C ILE A 272 -0.19 7.74 13.61
N ILE A 273 -0.20 6.42 13.43
CA ILE A 273 -1.05 5.76 12.43
C ILE A 273 -2.52 5.95 12.78
N MET A 274 -2.91 5.71 14.04
CA MET A 274 -4.29 5.93 14.49
C MET A 274 -4.79 7.34 14.17
N GLY A 275 -3.94 8.38 14.35
CA GLY A 275 -4.29 9.77 14.00
C GLY A 275 -4.65 9.99 12.53
N GLN A 276 -4.33 9.07 11.63
CA GLN A 276 -4.62 9.18 10.19
C GLN A 276 -5.85 8.38 9.74
N LEU A 277 -6.53 7.64 10.64
CA LEU A 277 -7.62 6.73 10.32
C LEU A 277 -8.97 7.46 10.28
N LYS A 278 -9.39 7.86 9.09
CA LYS A 278 -10.56 8.72 8.87
C LYS A 278 -11.88 7.96 9.05
N VAL A 279 -11.96 6.75 8.49
CA VAL A 279 -13.20 5.95 8.50
C VAL A 279 -13.51 5.44 9.90
N VAL A 280 -12.49 5.11 10.70
CA VAL A 280 -12.65 4.72 12.10
C VAL A 280 -13.29 5.85 12.90
N TYR A 281 -12.79 7.08 12.77
CA TYR A 281 -13.37 8.23 13.46
C TYR A 281 -14.79 8.53 13.00
N LEU A 282 -15.05 8.45 11.68
CA LEU A 282 -16.41 8.60 11.15
C LEU A 282 -17.35 7.53 11.70
N ALA A 283 -16.89 6.28 11.80
CA ALA A 283 -17.69 5.19 12.36
C ALA A 283 -18.00 5.42 13.84
N LEU A 284 -17.02 5.86 14.64
CA LEU A 284 -17.21 6.19 16.06
C LEU A 284 -18.19 7.34 16.24
N LEU A 285 -17.98 8.47 15.54
CA LEU A 285 -18.86 9.64 15.63
C LEU A 285 -20.28 9.31 15.17
N SER A 286 -20.43 8.58 14.07
CA SER A 286 -21.73 8.15 13.55
C SER A 286 -22.43 7.20 14.54
N THR A 287 -21.68 6.34 15.22
CA THR A 287 -22.24 5.43 16.24
C THR A 287 -22.76 6.22 17.44
N ILE A 288 -21.97 7.19 17.94
CA ILE A 288 -22.38 8.06 19.05
C ILE A 288 -23.65 8.86 18.65
N ALA A 289 -23.63 9.50 17.48
CA ALA A 289 -24.78 10.27 17.00
C ALA A 289 -26.03 9.39 16.84
N SER A 290 -25.89 8.20 16.25
CA SER A 290 -27.01 7.26 16.11
C SER A 290 -27.53 6.76 17.45
N TRP A 291 -26.65 6.56 18.43
CA TRP A 291 -27.03 6.14 19.78
C TRP A 291 -27.81 7.23 20.53
N LEU A 292 -27.47 8.51 20.32
CA LEU A 292 -28.21 9.65 20.86
C LEU A 292 -29.61 9.78 20.20
N ILE A 293 -29.76 9.39 18.92
CA ILE A 293 -31.02 9.42 18.19
C ILE A 293 -31.92 8.25 18.62
N ASP A 294 -31.40 7.01 18.61
CA ASP A 294 -32.11 5.79 18.96
C ASP A 294 -31.15 4.76 19.57
N ARG A 295 -31.14 4.75 20.90
CA ARG A 295 -30.29 3.85 21.71
C ARG A 295 -30.55 2.37 21.43
N TYR A 296 -31.83 1.99 21.32
CA TYR A 296 -32.22 0.58 21.17
C TYR A 296 -31.82 0.05 19.78
N LYS A 297 -32.12 0.81 18.75
CA LYS A 297 -31.79 0.47 17.37
C LYS A 297 -30.28 0.38 17.18
N THR A 298 -29.51 1.38 17.66
CA THR A 298 -28.06 1.38 17.58
C THR A 298 -27.44 0.20 18.32
N THR A 299 -27.89 -0.08 19.56
CA THR A 299 -27.39 -1.24 20.32
C THR A 299 -27.68 -2.56 19.61
N ARG A 300 -28.84 -2.70 18.96
CA ARG A 300 -29.15 -3.86 18.13
C ARG A 300 -28.20 -3.99 16.94
N ILE A 301 -27.88 -2.88 16.24
CA ILE A 301 -26.94 -2.88 15.12
C ILE A 301 -25.54 -3.28 15.58
N ILE A 302 -25.06 -2.73 16.70
CA ILE A 302 -23.77 -3.10 17.32
C ILE A 302 -23.72 -4.61 17.59
N ARG A 303 -24.74 -5.17 18.23
CA ARG A 303 -24.82 -6.61 18.53
C ARG A 303 -24.84 -7.48 17.26
N GLN A 304 -25.52 -7.04 16.21
CA GLN A 304 -25.60 -7.76 14.94
C GLN A 304 -24.29 -7.74 14.15
N ASN A 305 -23.40 -6.79 14.44
CA ASN A 305 -22.11 -6.60 13.78
C ASN A 305 -20.92 -6.78 14.74
N ASN A 306 -21.13 -7.46 15.87
CA ASN A 306 -20.11 -7.67 16.90
C ASN A 306 -18.83 -8.31 16.36
N TYR A 307 -18.93 -9.25 15.41
CA TYR A 307 -17.77 -9.89 14.79
C TYR A 307 -16.95 -8.91 13.91
N LEU A 308 -17.57 -7.92 13.26
CA LEU A 308 -16.85 -6.87 12.54
C LEU A 308 -16.11 -5.93 13.50
N LEU A 309 -16.77 -5.55 14.60
CA LEU A 309 -16.17 -4.71 15.62
C LEU A 309 -15.00 -5.43 16.30
N MET A 310 -15.15 -6.72 16.58
CA MET A 310 -14.04 -7.53 17.11
C MET A 310 -12.91 -7.65 16.09
N ALA A 311 -13.20 -7.86 14.80
CA ALA A 311 -12.18 -7.87 13.76
C ALA A 311 -11.45 -6.51 13.66
N ALA A 312 -12.17 -5.40 13.79
CA ALA A 312 -11.57 -4.06 13.85
C ALA A 312 -10.65 -3.90 15.07
N LEU A 313 -11.08 -4.34 16.26
CA LEU A 313 -10.26 -4.29 17.47
C LEU A 313 -9.01 -5.17 17.37
N LEU A 314 -9.12 -6.37 16.80
CA LEU A 314 -7.97 -7.24 16.55
C LEU A 314 -7.01 -6.63 15.53
N SER A 315 -7.53 -6.00 14.46
CA SER A 315 -6.69 -5.27 13.51
C SER A 315 -5.97 -4.07 14.17
N CYS A 316 -6.64 -3.36 15.07
CA CYS A 316 -6.04 -2.29 15.86
C CYS A 316 -4.89 -2.83 16.73
N ALA A 317 -5.09 -3.95 17.42
CA ALA A 317 -4.05 -4.59 18.22
C ALA A 317 -2.82 -4.97 17.37
N ILE A 318 -3.02 -5.48 16.14
CA ILE A 318 -1.92 -5.80 15.22
C ILE A 318 -1.11 -4.54 14.87
N VAL A 319 -1.75 -3.38 14.64
CA VAL A 319 -1.04 -2.12 14.34
C VAL A 319 -0.08 -1.76 15.48
N PHE A 320 -0.50 -1.91 16.73
CA PHE A 320 0.36 -1.61 17.89
C PHE A 320 1.44 -2.68 18.13
N LEU A 321 1.09 -3.95 17.98
CA LEU A 321 2.02 -5.05 18.26
C LEU A 321 3.12 -5.19 17.21
N CYS A 322 2.78 -5.02 15.94
CA CYS A 322 3.73 -5.21 14.83
C CYS A 322 4.65 -4.01 14.58
N GLY A 323 4.43 -2.86 15.22
CA GLY A 323 5.26 -1.66 15.04
C GLY A 323 5.25 -1.14 13.61
N VAL A 324 4.09 -1.14 12.99
CA VAL A 324 3.93 -0.84 11.58
C VAL A 324 4.23 0.62 11.28
N ARG A 325 5.02 0.90 10.24
CA ARG A 325 5.44 2.26 9.90
C ARG A 325 4.57 2.96 8.85
N SER A 326 3.69 2.24 8.17
CA SER A 326 2.86 2.80 7.09
C SER A 326 1.37 2.76 7.42
N PRO A 327 0.61 3.84 7.19
CA PRO A 327 -0.85 3.87 7.39
C PRO A 327 -1.60 2.78 6.62
N ARG A 328 -1.06 2.33 5.46
CA ARG A 328 -1.66 1.23 4.67
C ARG A 328 -1.77 -0.08 5.44
N SER A 329 -0.94 -0.28 6.45
CA SER A 329 -0.99 -1.50 7.27
C SER A 329 -2.19 -1.54 8.22
N ALA A 330 -2.82 -0.38 8.49
CA ALA A 330 -4.09 -0.30 9.20
C ALA A 330 -5.31 -0.45 8.26
N PHE A 331 -5.10 -0.86 7.01
CA PHE A 331 -6.17 -0.98 6.02
C PHE A 331 -7.29 -1.92 6.45
N GLY A 332 -6.96 -3.05 7.10
CA GLY A 332 -7.96 -3.98 7.64
C GLY A 332 -8.88 -3.33 8.67
N LEU A 333 -8.31 -2.53 9.58
CA LEU A 333 -9.07 -1.79 10.58
C LEU A 333 -10.07 -0.81 9.92
N GLU A 334 -9.59 0.00 8.96
CA GLU A 334 -10.42 0.95 8.22
C GLU A 334 -11.48 0.24 7.36
N LEU A 335 -11.15 -0.92 6.77
CA LEU A 335 -12.08 -1.73 6.00
C LEU A 335 -13.25 -2.22 6.85
N PHE A 336 -12.98 -2.80 8.03
CA PHE A 336 -14.03 -3.29 8.92
C PHE A 336 -14.87 -2.14 9.51
N ALA A 337 -14.23 -1.03 9.83
CA ALA A 337 -14.94 0.19 10.23
C ALA A 337 -15.84 0.72 9.10
N MET A 338 -15.39 0.69 7.85
CA MET A 338 -16.19 1.07 6.67
C MET A 338 -17.41 0.17 6.49
N ILE A 339 -17.23 -1.15 6.57
CA ILE A 339 -18.34 -2.10 6.45
C ILE A 339 -19.39 -1.84 7.54
N TYR A 340 -18.93 -1.68 8.78
CA TYR A 340 -19.81 -1.37 9.91
C TYR A 340 -20.55 -0.03 9.71
N LEU A 341 -19.83 1.02 9.31
CA LEU A 341 -20.39 2.35 9.05
C LEU A 341 -21.46 2.30 7.94
N LEU A 342 -21.19 1.60 6.84
CA LEU A 342 -22.17 1.44 5.77
C LEU A 342 -23.45 0.74 6.24
N ARG A 343 -23.35 -0.27 7.11
CA ARG A 343 -24.50 -0.95 7.71
C ARG A 343 -25.27 -0.05 8.67
N LEU A 344 -24.54 0.74 9.45
CA LEU A 344 -25.15 1.73 10.34
C LEU A 344 -25.92 2.77 9.52
N LEU A 345 -25.30 3.36 8.50
CA LEU A 345 -25.94 4.33 7.61
C LEU A 345 -27.16 3.73 6.90
N GLY A 346 -27.04 2.49 6.40
CA GLY A 346 -28.15 1.78 5.77
C GLY A 346 -29.37 1.59 6.68
N ALA A 347 -29.13 1.40 7.98
CA ALA A 347 -30.20 1.28 8.95
C ALA A 347 -30.92 2.60 9.27
N TYR A 348 -30.23 3.74 9.07
CA TYR A 348 -30.76 5.06 9.39
C TYR A 348 -31.14 5.91 8.16
N VAL A 349 -30.83 5.46 6.94
CA VAL A 349 -31.11 6.21 5.72
C VAL A 349 -32.60 6.56 5.53
N GLU A 350 -33.50 5.74 6.03
CA GLU A 350 -34.95 5.97 5.98
C GLU A 350 -35.41 7.20 6.77
N LEU A 351 -34.60 7.64 7.75
CA LEU A 351 -34.91 8.86 8.52
C LEU A 351 -34.51 10.14 7.74
N ILE A 352 -33.75 10.00 6.65
CA ILE A 352 -33.27 11.12 5.86
C ILE A 352 -34.32 11.48 4.81
N ARG A 353 -34.68 12.77 4.76
CA ARG A 353 -35.62 13.28 3.75
C ARG A 353 -35.12 13.01 2.34
N PRO A 354 -35.98 12.58 1.38
CA PRO A 354 -35.57 12.28 0.01
C PRO A 354 -34.85 13.46 -0.70
N GLN A 355 -35.27 14.69 -0.36
CA GLN A 355 -34.61 15.91 -0.88
C GLN A 355 -33.16 16.04 -0.40
N ALA A 356 -32.89 15.73 0.87
CA ALA A 356 -31.55 15.73 1.44
C ALA A 356 -30.69 14.61 0.81
N ILE A 357 -31.25 13.42 0.60
CA ILE A 357 -30.56 12.32 -0.11
C ILE A 357 -30.15 12.78 -1.51
N ARG A 358 -31.05 13.43 -2.26
CA ARG A 358 -30.75 13.96 -3.60
C ARG A 358 -29.64 15.01 -3.56
N LEU A 359 -29.74 15.98 -2.66
CA LEU A 359 -28.72 17.04 -2.49
C LEU A 359 -27.36 16.44 -2.13
N CYS A 360 -27.30 15.53 -1.15
CA CYS A 360 -26.08 14.83 -0.77
C CYS A 360 -25.48 14.04 -1.95
N THR A 361 -26.32 13.38 -2.76
CA THR A 361 -25.84 12.65 -3.95
C THR A 361 -25.17 13.59 -4.95
N ILE A 362 -25.80 14.75 -5.20
CA ILE A 362 -25.22 15.77 -6.12
C ILE A 362 -23.89 16.29 -5.59
N ILE A 363 -23.83 16.69 -4.31
CA ILE A 363 -22.61 17.21 -3.68
C ILE A 363 -21.50 16.15 -3.73
N MET A 364 -21.80 14.91 -3.35
CA MET A 364 -20.81 13.82 -3.40
C MET A 364 -20.34 13.54 -4.82
N THR A 365 -21.23 13.58 -5.81
CA THR A 365 -20.87 13.36 -7.23
C THR A 365 -19.96 14.47 -7.74
N ILE A 366 -20.26 15.73 -7.43
CA ILE A 366 -19.41 16.87 -7.77
C ILE A 366 -18.04 16.72 -7.09
N GLY A 367 -18.02 16.38 -5.81
CA GLY A 367 -16.80 16.12 -5.06
C GLY A 367 -15.96 14.99 -5.67
N LEU A 368 -16.58 13.88 -6.06
CA LEU A 368 -15.91 12.77 -6.75
C LEU A 368 -15.29 13.21 -8.08
N VAL A 369 -16.03 13.93 -8.91
CA VAL A 369 -15.52 14.44 -10.20
C VAL A 369 -14.34 15.37 -9.97
N ALA A 370 -14.47 16.33 -9.05
CA ALA A 370 -13.38 17.25 -8.71
C ALA A 370 -12.14 16.50 -8.21
N PHE A 371 -12.34 15.53 -7.32
CA PHE A 371 -11.26 14.74 -6.74
C PHE A 371 -10.52 13.92 -7.80
N TYR A 372 -11.24 13.16 -8.63
CA TYR A 372 -10.62 12.37 -9.71
C TYR A 372 -9.94 13.26 -10.75
N SER A 373 -10.50 14.44 -11.05
CA SER A 373 -9.86 15.42 -11.93
C SER A 373 -8.54 15.95 -11.36
N LEU A 374 -8.49 16.23 -10.06
CA LEU A 374 -7.25 16.62 -9.38
C LEU A 374 -6.21 15.48 -9.40
N MET A 375 -6.64 14.24 -9.14
CA MET A 375 -5.75 13.09 -9.23
C MET A 375 -5.16 12.92 -10.64
N LEU A 376 -5.98 13.04 -11.67
CA LEU A 376 -5.54 12.95 -13.07
C LEU A 376 -4.53 14.05 -13.40
N ARG A 377 -4.80 15.29 -12.96
CA ARG A 377 -3.88 16.41 -13.12
C ARG A 377 -2.49 16.14 -12.51
N HIS A 378 -2.43 15.45 -11.37
CA HIS A 378 -1.17 15.08 -10.73
C HIS A 378 -0.53 13.83 -11.33
N ALA A 379 -1.33 12.90 -11.83
CA ALA A 379 -0.84 11.66 -12.42
C ALA A 379 -0.13 11.87 -13.77
N ILE A 380 -0.61 12.83 -14.58
CA ILE A 380 -0.05 13.10 -15.92
C ILE A 380 1.44 13.45 -15.88
N PRO A 381 1.91 14.45 -15.11
CA PRO A 381 3.34 14.76 -15.02
C PRO A 381 4.19 13.59 -14.50
N THR A 382 3.68 12.86 -13.52
CA THR A 382 4.34 11.67 -12.97
C THR A 382 4.52 10.59 -14.04
N TRP A 383 3.48 10.34 -14.83
CA TRP A 383 3.55 9.40 -15.93
C TRP A 383 4.53 9.87 -17.03
N GLN A 384 4.50 11.17 -17.38
CA GLN A 384 5.41 11.75 -18.36
C GLN A 384 6.87 11.60 -17.93
N GLU A 385 7.18 11.88 -16.66
CA GLU A 385 8.53 11.70 -16.13
C GLU A 385 8.93 10.22 -16.13
N SER A 386 8.03 9.32 -15.77
CA SER A 386 8.31 7.88 -15.84
C SER A 386 8.60 7.42 -17.26
N GLN A 387 7.85 7.91 -18.26
CA GLN A 387 8.12 7.60 -19.68
C GLN A 387 9.45 8.19 -20.13
N ARG A 388 9.79 9.40 -19.70
CA ARG A 388 11.08 10.02 -20.00
C ARG A 388 12.24 9.18 -19.45
N LEU A 389 12.14 8.74 -18.19
CA LEU A 389 13.15 7.89 -17.56
C LEU A 389 13.31 6.54 -18.27
N ILE A 390 12.21 5.87 -18.60
CA ILE A 390 12.23 4.60 -19.33
C ILE A 390 12.90 4.78 -20.70
N ASN A 391 12.52 5.83 -21.44
CA ASN A 391 13.13 6.13 -22.74
C ASN A 391 14.64 6.40 -22.61
N GLN A 392 15.06 7.16 -21.59
CA GLN A 392 16.46 7.43 -21.33
C GLN A 392 17.22 6.15 -20.98
N ILE A 393 16.69 5.31 -20.09
CA ILE A 393 17.28 4.01 -19.72
C ILE A 393 17.47 3.14 -20.96
N THR A 394 16.45 3.05 -21.80
CA THR A 394 16.48 2.20 -23.01
C THR A 394 17.47 2.73 -24.05
N GLN A 395 17.58 4.06 -24.21
CA GLN A 395 18.50 4.68 -25.19
C GLN A 395 19.96 4.62 -24.75
N THR A 396 20.23 4.77 -23.45
CA THR A 396 21.59 4.79 -22.91
C THR A 396 22.10 3.40 -22.52
N HIS A 397 21.24 2.38 -22.56
CA HIS A 397 21.51 1.03 -22.05
C HIS A 397 22.01 1.04 -20.59
N GLY A 398 21.53 2.00 -19.80
CA GLY A 398 21.90 2.15 -18.39
C GLY A 398 22.86 3.32 -18.12
N GLY A 399 23.59 3.23 -17.01
CA GLY A 399 24.45 4.30 -16.54
C GLY A 399 23.73 5.27 -15.61
N ILE A 400 24.01 6.56 -15.77
CA ILE A 400 23.48 7.60 -14.89
C ILE A 400 22.28 8.27 -15.52
N ILE A 401 21.19 8.26 -14.79
CA ILE A 401 19.89 8.81 -15.20
C ILE A 401 19.54 10.00 -14.31
N GLY A 402 19.41 11.17 -14.93
CA GLY A 402 18.95 12.37 -14.23
C GLY A 402 17.45 12.34 -13.95
N THR A 403 17.07 12.58 -12.70
CA THR A 403 15.67 12.61 -12.26
C THR A 403 15.24 14.05 -11.97
N HIS A 404 14.02 14.41 -12.39
CA HIS A 404 13.43 15.70 -12.03
C HIS A 404 12.51 15.53 -10.83
N GLU A 405 12.72 16.33 -9.79
CA GLU A 405 11.75 16.45 -8.71
C GLU A 405 10.53 17.21 -9.21
N HIS A 406 9.37 16.59 -9.15
CA HIS A 406 8.11 17.32 -9.31
C HIS A 406 7.89 18.18 -8.07
N GLN A 407 8.11 19.49 -8.21
CA GLN A 407 7.63 20.46 -7.21
C GLN A 407 6.11 20.38 -7.14
N SER A 408 5.65 19.66 -6.17
CA SER A 408 4.25 19.60 -5.82
C SER A 408 3.85 20.96 -5.19
N GLY A 409 2.93 21.69 -5.79
CA GLY A 409 2.43 22.95 -5.24
C GLY A 409 1.77 22.76 -3.87
N ILE A 410 1.49 23.85 -3.17
CA ILE A 410 0.93 23.91 -1.78
C ILE A 410 -0.26 22.95 -1.55
N PHE A 411 -1.08 22.69 -2.56
CA PHE A 411 -2.13 21.68 -2.52
C PHE A 411 -1.62 20.24 -2.46
N SER A 412 -0.42 19.95 -2.93
CA SER A 412 0.14 18.62 -2.89
C SER A 412 0.59 18.20 -1.49
N ASN A 413 0.97 19.12 -0.60
CA ASN A 413 1.39 18.76 0.75
C ASN A 413 0.23 18.31 1.65
N HIS A 414 -0.99 18.77 1.45
CA HIS A 414 -2.14 18.40 2.28
C HIS A 414 -3.08 17.37 1.60
N ILE A 415 -3.28 17.50 0.32
CA ILE A 415 -3.97 16.50 -0.50
C ILE A 415 -2.95 15.46 -0.98
N GLY A 416 -1.70 15.81 -1.10
CA GLY A 416 -0.61 15.04 -1.63
C GLY A 416 -0.31 13.76 -0.87
N THR A 417 -0.37 13.74 0.45
CA THR A 417 -0.26 12.50 1.21
C THR A 417 -1.41 11.51 0.92
N MET A 418 -2.53 12.01 0.39
CA MET A 418 -3.66 11.18 -0.06
C MET A 418 -3.62 10.87 -1.56
N LEU A 419 -3.01 11.72 -2.36
CA LEU A 419 -3.16 11.76 -3.81
C LEU A 419 -1.85 11.68 -4.60
N THR A 420 -0.69 11.86 -3.98
CA THR A 420 0.58 11.81 -4.72
C THR A 420 0.83 10.40 -5.22
N LEU A 421 0.80 10.28 -6.52
CA LEU A 421 1.52 9.26 -7.24
C LEU A 421 3.00 9.68 -7.15
N ASP A 422 3.83 8.94 -6.41
CA ASP A 422 5.27 9.16 -6.45
C ASP A 422 5.74 8.89 -7.86
N SER A 423 6.60 9.72 -8.40
CA SER A 423 7.23 9.43 -9.68
C SER A 423 8.08 8.16 -9.52
N THR A 424 8.34 7.45 -10.61
CA THR A 424 9.33 6.38 -10.61
C THR A 424 10.66 6.90 -10.06
N ALA A 425 10.97 8.17 -10.30
CA ALA A 425 12.14 8.88 -9.80
C ALA A 425 12.15 9.07 -8.28
N SER A 426 11.02 9.44 -7.65
CA SER A 426 10.94 9.53 -6.19
C SER A 426 10.87 8.16 -5.52
N ALA A 427 10.45 7.13 -6.25
CA ALA A 427 10.42 5.75 -5.80
C ALA A 427 11.79 5.07 -5.91
N VAL A 428 12.56 5.46 -6.92
CA VAL A 428 13.95 5.02 -7.16
C VAL A 428 14.93 6.02 -6.52
N ASN A 429 14.55 6.56 -5.39
CA ASN A 429 15.46 7.40 -4.66
C ASN A 429 16.82 6.73 -4.61
N PHE A 430 17.72 7.23 -5.49
CA PHE A 430 19.12 7.24 -5.25
C PHE A 430 19.73 5.91 -4.77
N MET A 431 20.49 5.24 -5.63
CA MET A 431 21.39 4.16 -5.27
C MET A 431 21.00 2.74 -5.69
N PRO A 432 21.97 1.85 -5.80
CA PRO A 432 21.75 0.44 -6.06
C PRO A 432 20.97 -0.21 -4.91
N SER A 433 19.74 0.27 -4.71
CA SER A 433 18.71 -0.45 -3.98
C SER A 433 18.40 -1.72 -4.78
N GLY A 434 17.84 -2.72 -4.14
CA GLY A 434 17.36 -3.91 -4.86
C GLY A 434 16.45 -3.54 -6.04
N TRP A 435 15.77 -2.40 -5.98
CA TRP A 435 14.91 -1.88 -7.05
C TRP A 435 15.67 -1.37 -8.28
N ALA A 436 16.74 -0.60 -8.09
CA ALA A 436 17.55 -0.12 -9.21
C ALA A 436 18.20 -1.28 -9.97
N ARG A 437 18.64 -2.33 -9.27
CA ARG A 437 19.14 -3.56 -9.88
C ARG A 437 18.06 -4.29 -10.66
N SER A 438 16.85 -4.39 -10.09
CA SER A 438 15.73 -5.03 -10.77
C SER A 438 15.26 -4.24 -11.99
N ILE A 439 15.30 -2.90 -11.95
CA ILE A 439 15.04 -2.04 -13.11
C ILE A 439 16.13 -2.27 -14.16
N ALA A 440 17.42 -2.23 -13.78
CA ALA A 440 18.53 -2.47 -14.69
C ALA A 440 18.40 -3.84 -15.39
N ALA A 441 18.13 -4.89 -14.62
CA ALA A 441 17.90 -6.23 -15.18
C ALA A 441 16.68 -6.29 -16.11
N THR A 442 15.59 -5.58 -15.76
CA THR A 442 14.37 -5.52 -16.61
C THR A 442 14.64 -4.91 -17.98
N TYR A 443 15.52 -3.89 -18.04
CA TYR A 443 15.85 -3.18 -19.28
C TYR A 443 17.19 -3.64 -19.88
N HIS A 444 17.77 -4.74 -19.40
CA HIS A 444 19.03 -5.32 -19.87
C HIS A 444 20.20 -4.33 -19.81
N CYS A 445 20.30 -3.59 -18.71
CA CYS A 445 21.37 -2.63 -18.45
C CYS A 445 22.40 -3.23 -17.51
N ASP A 446 23.68 -2.97 -17.75
CA ASP A 446 24.76 -3.44 -16.88
C ASP A 446 24.74 -2.76 -15.51
N SER A 447 24.41 -1.48 -15.48
CA SER A 447 24.29 -0.69 -14.26
C SER A 447 23.29 0.44 -14.43
N LEU A 448 22.64 0.84 -13.34
CA LEU A 448 21.69 1.94 -13.35
C LEU A 448 21.78 2.72 -12.03
N VAL A 449 22.00 4.02 -12.15
CA VAL A 449 22.05 4.95 -11.01
C VAL A 449 21.19 6.16 -11.32
N PHE A 450 20.28 6.48 -10.41
CA PHE A 450 19.42 7.66 -10.51
C PHE A 450 20.00 8.78 -9.66
N LEU A 451 20.16 9.96 -10.22
CA LEU A 451 20.63 11.16 -9.53
C LEU A 451 19.70 12.34 -9.84
N PRO A 452 19.52 13.28 -8.89
CA PRO A 452 18.80 14.51 -9.18
C PRO A 452 19.44 15.24 -10.36
N GLN A 453 18.65 15.68 -11.33
CA GLN A 453 19.15 16.40 -12.50
C GLN A 453 19.84 17.70 -12.10
N THR A 454 19.29 18.39 -11.10
CA THR A 454 19.88 19.61 -10.53
C THR A 454 21.30 19.38 -10.00
N PHE A 455 21.53 18.21 -9.37
CA PHE A 455 22.88 17.83 -8.93
C PHE A 455 23.81 17.57 -10.10
N LEU A 456 23.36 16.86 -11.14
CA LEU A 456 24.16 16.58 -12.34
C LEU A 456 24.56 17.88 -13.05
N ASP A 457 23.64 18.84 -13.13
CA ASP A 457 23.88 20.14 -13.74
C ASP A 457 24.87 20.98 -12.90
N ASP A 458 24.71 21.00 -11.57
CA ASP A 458 25.65 21.68 -10.68
C ASP A 458 27.03 21.05 -10.71
N LEU A 459 27.13 19.73 -10.69
CA LEU A 459 28.41 19.02 -10.82
C LEU A 459 29.13 19.33 -12.13
N LYS A 460 28.36 19.52 -13.22
CA LYS A 460 28.93 19.87 -14.53
C LYS A 460 29.46 21.30 -14.57
N LEU A 461 28.73 22.23 -13.94
CA LEU A 461 29.05 23.67 -13.99
C LEU A 461 30.07 24.11 -12.92
N HIS A 462 30.08 23.45 -11.79
CA HIS A 462 30.78 23.88 -10.58
C HIS A 462 31.60 22.77 -9.93
N SER A 463 32.32 22.00 -10.73
CA SER A 463 33.15 20.88 -10.20
C SER A 463 34.24 21.33 -9.21
N GLU A 464 34.61 22.62 -9.22
CA GLU A 464 35.56 23.25 -8.29
C GLU A 464 35.03 23.44 -6.88
N LYS A 465 33.70 23.38 -6.66
CA LYS A 465 33.09 23.49 -5.33
C LYS A 465 33.29 22.24 -4.48
N TYR A 466 33.83 21.17 -5.04
CA TYR A 466 34.04 19.92 -4.33
C TYR A 466 35.37 19.92 -3.61
N GLU A 467 35.37 19.72 -2.29
CA GLU A 467 36.59 19.58 -1.50
C GLU A 467 37.22 18.21 -1.71
N ARG A 468 38.57 18.22 -1.68
CA ARG A 468 39.35 17.01 -1.81
C ARG A 468 39.82 16.52 -0.45
N PHE A 469 39.52 15.25 -0.15
CA PHE A 469 40.07 14.54 1.00
C PHE A 469 41.02 13.44 0.51
N ASP A 470 42.27 13.48 0.96
CA ASP A 470 43.23 12.41 0.73
C ASP A 470 43.07 11.40 1.89
N LEU A 471 42.47 10.26 1.62
CA LEU A 471 42.17 9.25 2.65
C LEU A 471 43.35 8.33 2.94
N THR A 472 44.08 7.99 1.90
CA THR A 472 45.34 7.23 1.93
C THR A 472 46.12 7.60 0.70
N THR A 473 47.36 7.11 0.57
CA THR A 473 48.18 7.32 -0.64
C THR A 473 47.56 6.80 -1.93
N SER A 474 46.49 6.01 -1.85
CA SER A 474 45.79 5.40 -2.99
C SER A 474 44.34 5.82 -3.18
N LEU A 475 43.71 6.58 -2.26
CA LEU A 475 42.30 6.93 -2.26
C LEU A 475 42.12 8.44 -2.10
N HIS A 476 41.57 9.11 -3.11
CA HIS A 476 41.26 10.54 -3.07
C HIS A 476 39.74 10.74 -3.13
N PHE A 477 39.18 11.46 -2.16
CA PHE A 477 37.79 11.83 -2.14
C PHE A 477 37.60 13.32 -2.31
N PHE A 478 36.57 13.71 -3.06
CA PHE A 478 36.12 15.08 -3.15
C PHE A 478 34.73 15.16 -2.54
N VAL A 479 34.55 16.05 -1.59
CA VAL A 479 33.27 16.29 -0.93
C VAL A 479 32.76 17.65 -1.36
N GLN A 480 31.46 17.71 -1.69
CA GLN A 480 30.76 18.98 -1.85
C GLN A 480 30.22 19.44 -0.51
N HIS A 481 30.58 20.65 -0.07
CA HIS A 481 29.85 21.33 0.97
C HIS A 481 28.56 21.92 0.37
N LEU A 482 27.43 21.41 0.80
CA LEU A 482 26.13 22.00 0.48
C LEU A 482 25.88 23.14 1.48
N ASP A 483 26.07 24.38 1.02
CA ASP A 483 25.69 25.56 1.78
C ASP A 483 24.17 25.70 1.80
N GLY A 484 23.56 25.57 2.98
CA GLY A 484 22.15 25.87 3.21
C GLY A 484 21.49 25.01 4.27
N ASP A 485 20.66 25.60 5.09
CA ASP A 485 19.92 24.99 6.21
C ASP A 485 18.90 23.90 5.79
N GLU A 486 18.64 23.75 4.53
CA GLU A 486 17.91 22.64 3.93
C GLU A 486 18.87 21.71 3.20
N ALA A 487 19.79 21.12 3.93
CA ALA A 487 20.65 20.10 3.39
C ALA A 487 19.84 18.92 2.92
N VAL A 488 19.59 18.87 1.63
CA VAL A 488 19.23 17.62 0.96
C VAL A 488 20.35 16.65 1.30
N GLY A 489 20.09 15.68 2.15
CA GLY A 489 21.07 14.87 2.82
C GLY A 489 21.86 13.91 1.94
N GLU A 490 22.51 14.40 0.89
CA GLU A 490 23.29 13.62 -0.05
C GLU A 490 24.72 14.15 -0.10
N ILE A 491 25.68 13.31 0.25
CA ILE A 491 27.10 13.61 0.14
C ILE A 491 27.65 12.80 -1.02
N TYR A 492 28.32 13.48 -1.93
CA TYR A 492 28.91 12.88 -3.13
C TYR A 492 30.41 12.94 -3.04
N TYR A 493 31.07 11.80 -3.23
CA TYR A 493 32.51 11.67 -3.16
C TYR A 493 33.06 11.29 -4.53
N LYS A 494 34.10 11.97 -4.98
CA LYS A 494 34.84 11.61 -6.17
C LYS A 494 35.99 10.67 -5.80
N LEU A 495 36.08 9.56 -6.50
CA LEU A 495 37.15 8.58 -6.37
C LEU A 495 38.16 8.79 -7.50
N SER A 496 39.42 9.03 -7.18
CA SER A 496 40.48 9.27 -8.18
C SER A 496 41.35 8.04 -8.49
N SER A 497 41.14 6.91 -7.80
CA SER A 497 41.90 5.67 -8.06
C SER A 497 41.17 4.69 -8.98
N PRO A 498 41.84 3.95 -9.86
CA PRO A 498 41.20 3.02 -10.79
C PRO A 498 40.78 1.68 -10.19
N ASP A 499 41.15 1.35 -8.96
CA ASP A 499 41.15 -0.02 -8.43
C ASP A 499 39.93 -0.37 -7.53
N TYR A 500 38.71 0.09 -7.89
CA TYR A 500 37.49 -0.11 -7.05
C TYR A 500 36.67 -1.34 -7.37
N SER A 501 36.99 -2.07 -8.40
CA SER A 501 36.23 -3.24 -8.81
C SER A 501 36.25 -4.40 -7.79
N THR A 502 37.16 -4.34 -6.82
CA THR A 502 37.41 -5.43 -5.86
C THR A 502 37.06 -5.11 -4.42
N LEU A 503 36.57 -3.90 -4.09
CA LEU A 503 36.28 -3.51 -2.70
C LEU A 503 34.81 -3.65 -2.34
N PRO A 504 34.43 -4.63 -1.53
CA PRO A 504 33.19 -4.56 -0.77
C PRO A 504 33.40 -3.55 0.37
N LEU A 505 33.19 -2.28 0.08
CA LEU A 505 33.34 -1.19 1.04
C LEU A 505 32.03 -0.93 1.76
N ILE A 506 32.04 -1.10 3.06
CA ILE A 506 31.03 -0.54 3.94
C ILE A 506 31.57 0.81 4.41
N LEU A 507 31.01 1.89 3.87
CA LEU A 507 31.27 3.24 4.39
C LEU A 507 30.41 3.46 5.65
N ARG A 508 31.08 3.80 6.73
CA ARG A 508 30.42 4.29 7.96
C ARG A 508 30.72 5.78 8.08
N PRO A 509 29.81 6.69 7.74
CA PRO A 509 29.94 8.05 8.21
C PRO A 509 29.79 8.05 9.74
N ILE A 510 30.81 8.50 10.46
CA ILE A 510 30.74 8.73 11.90
C ILE A 510 30.39 10.20 12.07
N ALA A 511 29.14 10.51 12.39
CA ALA A 511 28.75 11.85 12.79
C ALA A 511 29.12 12.06 14.25
N ARG A 512 30.05 12.97 14.55
CA ARG A 512 30.26 13.48 15.90
C ARG A 512 29.23 14.57 16.18
N ARG A 513 28.23 14.28 17.02
CA ARG A 513 27.40 15.35 17.61
C ARG A 513 28.20 16.15 18.61
N MET A 514 28.25 17.45 18.49
CA MET A 514 28.99 18.37 19.38
C MET A 514 28.39 18.49 20.80
N HIS A 515 27.20 17.99 21.04
CA HIS A 515 26.60 17.93 22.38
C HIS A 515 26.30 16.51 22.77
N SER A 516 27.23 16.00 23.61
CA SER A 516 27.10 14.86 24.51
C SER A 516 26.01 13.83 24.19
N TYR A 517 26.41 12.63 24.04
CA TYR A 517 25.73 11.34 24.02
C TYR A 517 25.74 10.62 22.65
N ASN A 518 26.60 9.63 22.68
CA ASN A 518 26.66 8.46 21.80
C ASN A 518 27.06 8.68 20.35
N LEU A 519 28.27 8.21 20.06
CA LEU A 519 28.72 7.81 18.74
C LEU A 519 27.71 6.84 18.12
N THR A 520 26.75 7.36 17.39
CA THR A 520 25.86 6.54 16.56
C THR A 520 26.57 6.32 15.24
N SER A 521 27.14 5.12 15.08
CA SER A 521 27.61 4.68 13.77
C SER A 521 26.39 4.48 12.86
N VAL A 522 26.21 5.36 11.88
CA VAL A 522 25.18 5.20 10.85
C VAL A 522 25.74 4.28 9.79
N PHE A 523 25.16 3.09 9.65
CA PHE A 523 25.47 2.22 8.53
C PHE A 523 24.84 2.79 7.27
N CYS A 524 25.63 3.29 6.36
CA CYS A 524 25.17 3.68 5.04
C CYS A 524 25.21 2.47 4.11
N ASN A 525 24.07 1.80 3.94
CA ASN A 525 23.92 0.69 3.00
C ASN A 525 23.64 1.15 1.56
N LYS A 526 23.66 2.46 1.31
CA LYS A 526 23.26 3.06 0.04
C LYS A 526 24.42 3.83 -0.55
N TRP A 527 25.20 3.18 -1.38
CA TRP A 527 26.33 3.78 -2.10
C TRP A 527 26.42 3.24 -3.53
N ALA A 528 26.98 4.02 -4.44
CA ALA A 528 27.29 3.61 -5.79
C ALA A 528 28.59 4.25 -6.26
N VAL A 529 29.38 3.49 -7.04
CA VAL A 529 30.51 4.04 -7.78
C VAL A 529 30.05 4.32 -9.20
N VAL A 530 30.15 5.56 -9.62
CA VAL A 530 29.68 6.01 -10.95
C VAL A 530 30.79 6.77 -11.67
N THR A 531 30.81 6.70 -13.00
CA THR A 531 31.69 7.52 -13.83
C THR A 531 30.87 8.68 -14.40
N LEU A 532 31.25 9.90 -14.04
CA LEU A 532 30.66 11.14 -14.52
C LEU A 532 31.74 12.01 -15.12
N TYR A 533 31.52 12.50 -16.34
CA TYR A 533 32.45 13.40 -17.03
C TYR A 533 33.92 12.91 -17.04
N GLY A 534 34.10 11.59 -17.23
CA GLY A 534 35.42 10.95 -17.24
C GLY A 534 36.08 10.76 -15.86
N LYS A 535 35.38 11.07 -14.77
CA LYS A 535 35.86 10.92 -13.39
C LYS A 535 34.98 9.95 -12.62
N ARG A 536 35.56 9.13 -11.75
CA ARG A 536 34.82 8.19 -10.89
C ARG A 536 34.41 8.89 -9.61
N TYR A 537 33.15 8.71 -9.23
CA TYR A 537 32.55 9.22 -8.00
C TYR A 537 32.02 8.07 -7.17
N LEU A 538 32.25 8.13 -5.86
CA LEU A 538 31.49 7.34 -4.90
C LEU A 538 30.35 8.20 -4.39
N ILE A 539 29.14 7.74 -4.61
CA ILE A 539 27.92 8.43 -4.19
C ILE A 539 27.34 7.69 -3.01
N VAL A 540 27.08 8.41 -1.92
CA VAL A 540 26.56 7.89 -0.66
C VAL A 540 25.32 8.69 -0.30
N LYS A 541 24.19 8.02 -0.07
CA LYS A 541 22.99 8.70 0.43
C LYS A 541 23.07 8.90 1.94
N ARG A 542 22.75 10.09 2.38
CA ARG A 542 22.65 10.47 3.79
C ARG A 542 21.20 10.54 4.25
N ASP A 543 20.94 10.12 5.47
CA ASP A 543 19.66 10.36 6.14
C ASP A 543 19.67 11.74 6.81
N HIS A 544 18.57 12.49 6.75
CA HIS A 544 18.41 13.92 7.05
C HIS A 544 18.79 14.42 8.45
N ASP A 545 19.30 13.59 9.35
CA ASP A 545 19.37 13.91 10.80
C ASP A 545 20.77 14.32 11.31
N TYR A 546 21.74 14.61 10.44
CA TYR A 546 23.12 14.81 10.87
C TYR A 546 23.70 16.17 10.46
N ASP A 547 24.42 16.81 11.41
CA ASP A 547 25.17 18.06 11.19
C ASP A 547 26.38 17.79 10.26
N ASP A 548 26.44 18.51 9.13
CA ASP A 548 27.39 18.30 8.05
C ASP A 548 28.84 18.63 8.39
N ARG A 549 29.06 19.38 9.47
CA ARG A 549 30.39 19.93 9.82
C ARG A 549 31.33 18.95 10.50
N LEU A 550 30.90 17.70 10.79
CA LEU A 550 31.62 16.75 11.62
C LEU A 550 31.52 15.30 11.13
N LEU A 551 31.74 15.08 9.83
CA LEU A 551 31.76 13.73 9.26
C LEU A 551 33.18 13.15 9.30
N ASP A 552 33.43 12.22 10.24
CA ASP A 552 34.53 11.28 10.09
C ASP A 552 34.08 10.09 9.25
N ILE A 553 34.73 9.86 8.14
CA ILE A 553 34.45 8.74 7.24
C ILE A 553 35.45 7.64 7.52
N GLN A 554 34.94 6.45 7.87
CA GLN A 554 35.77 5.24 7.99
C GLN A 554 35.44 4.27 6.88
N ILE A 555 36.45 3.85 6.13
CA ILE A 555 36.35 2.74 5.19
C ILE A 555 36.64 1.45 5.96
N ILE A 556 35.67 0.56 5.98
CA ILE A 556 35.82 -0.75 6.62
C ILE A 556 35.94 -1.78 5.50
N HIS A 557 37.13 -2.38 5.40
CA HIS A 557 37.32 -3.55 4.56
C HIS A 557 36.65 -4.77 5.21
N ASN A 558 36.03 -5.62 4.41
CA ASN A 558 35.38 -6.86 4.89
C ASN A 558 36.34 -7.81 5.63
N ASN A 559 37.64 -7.56 5.59
CA ASN A 559 38.69 -8.37 6.19
C ASN A 559 39.22 -7.83 7.54
N LYS A 560 38.37 -7.36 8.42
CA LYS A 560 38.66 -7.14 9.85
C LYS A 560 39.53 -5.96 10.27
N GLU A 561 40.10 -5.17 9.39
CA GLU A 561 40.89 -4.02 9.81
C GLU A 561 40.14 -2.70 9.64
N LYS A 562 39.97 -1.98 10.76
CA LYS A 562 39.48 -0.61 10.76
C LYS A 562 40.67 0.29 10.44
N GLN A 563 40.70 0.91 9.28
CA GLN A 563 41.65 1.99 9.00
C GLN A 563 40.95 3.33 9.29
N PRO A 564 41.45 4.16 10.23
CA PRO A 564 41.01 5.54 10.36
C PRO A 564 41.41 6.31 9.09
N ILE A 565 40.55 7.19 8.67
CA ILE A 565 40.73 8.03 7.49
C ILE A 565 41.12 9.42 7.94
#